data_e42695b1f94b57ad07bb66af9b29fa25
#
_entry.id   e42695b1f94b57ad07bb66af9b29fa25
#
_cell.length_a   1.000
_cell.length_b   1.000
_cell.length_c   1.000
_cell.angle_alpha   90.00
_cell.angle_beta   90.00
_cell.angle_gamma   90.00
#
_symmetry.space_group_name_H-M   'P 1'
#
loop_
_entity.id
_entity.type
_entity.pdbx_description
1 polymer ?
#
loop_
_entity_poly.entity_id
_entity_poly.type
_entity_poly.pdbx_seq_one_letter_code
_entity_poly.pdbx_strand_id
1 'polypeptide(L)'
;MMVVALLLIVVALQDHRAAVEGVNLDMAEDSVDDQFDGCSAEMGKLVLDTYLKEEFNKSRNYSIAWLEASKIYKELGLIAIHVYTNNGLKVFRNLNTDARNGKSNYKTLKYNWYSLHFFLTKGLQKLKGGCHNTYRGTTMDVNVVKGREVRFGSFTSSSLDKKAIEAYGGKTCFEIHTCEGAHIEKYSKYPEEREVLIPPYEKFKVKDIKKRKDKELWCETVISLESSGKRSDLNCHIVKMKKDSEEKATL
;
A
#
# COMPACT_ATOMS: atom_id res chain seq x y z
N MET A 1 70.31 21.53 -21.62
CA MET A 1 69.56 20.26 -21.43
C MET A 1 68.58 20.48 -20.29
N MET A 2 67.31 20.71 -20.61
CA MET A 2 66.26 20.86 -19.65
C MET A 2 65.59 19.50 -19.42
N VAL A 3 65.61 19.03 -18.18
CA VAL A 3 64.93 17.81 -17.77
C VAL A 3 63.50 18.20 -17.36
N VAL A 4 62.53 17.77 -18.17
CA VAL A 4 61.09 17.95 -17.88
C VAL A 4 60.68 16.81 -16.97
N ALA A 5 60.36 17.14 -15.72
CA ALA A 5 59.76 16.19 -14.77
C ALA A 5 58.28 16.04 -15.05
N LEU A 6 57.88 14.85 -15.51
CA LEU A 6 56.48 14.47 -15.69
C LEU A 6 55.87 14.13 -14.31
N LEU A 7 55.04 15.01 -13.74
CA LEU A 7 54.20 14.70 -12.57
C LEU A 7 53.00 13.86 -13.03
N LEU A 8 53.01 12.58 -12.72
CA LEU A 8 51.87 11.69 -12.84
C LEU A 8 50.90 11.97 -11.66
N ILE A 9 49.85 12.72 -11.93
CA ILE A 9 48.74 12.87 -11.01
C ILE A 9 47.89 11.60 -11.12
N VAL A 10 48.03 10.69 -10.16
CA VAL A 10 47.10 9.56 -9.95
C VAL A 10 45.82 10.11 -9.34
N VAL A 11 44.81 10.40 -10.16
CA VAL A 11 43.47 10.68 -9.68
C VAL A 11 42.89 9.34 -9.24
N ALA A 12 42.88 9.09 -7.95
CA ALA A 12 42.11 8.01 -7.35
C ALA A 12 40.63 8.32 -7.56
N LEU A 13 40.02 7.67 -8.53
CA LEU A 13 38.55 7.60 -8.67
C LEU A 13 38.02 6.82 -7.47
N GLN A 14 37.68 7.54 -6.40
CA GLN A 14 36.84 7.00 -5.36
C GLN A 14 35.46 6.76 -5.96
N ASP A 15 35.21 5.51 -6.28
CA ASP A 15 33.89 4.99 -6.62
C ASP A 15 32.98 5.19 -5.40
N HIS A 16 32.38 6.37 -5.27
CA HIS A 16 31.26 6.58 -4.39
C HIS A 16 30.04 5.86 -5.00
N ARG A 17 30.01 4.55 -4.86
CA ARG A 17 28.75 3.81 -4.89
C ARG A 17 27.98 4.31 -3.67
N ALA A 18 27.13 5.32 -3.90
CA ALA A 18 26.08 5.65 -2.97
C ALA A 18 25.30 4.33 -2.74
N ALA A 19 25.45 3.77 -1.56
CA ALA A 19 24.63 2.63 -1.14
C ALA A 19 23.19 3.10 -1.30
N VAL A 20 22.44 2.48 -2.20
CA VAL A 20 21.00 2.72 -2.29
C VAL A 20 20.46 2.28 -0.94
N GLU A 21 20.12 3.25 -0.07
CA GLU A 21 19.52 2.95 1.23
C GLU A 21 18.27 2.14 0.98
N GLY A 22 18.25 0.91 1.48
CA GLY A 22 17.10 0.02 1.35
C GLY A 22 15.89 0.59 2.10
N VAL A 23 14.70 0.29 1.62
CA VAL A 23 13.45 0.67 2.30
C VAL A 23 13.26 -0.21 3.52
N ASN A 24 13.06 0.39 4.69
CA ASN A 24 12.75 -0.37 5.90
C ASN A 24 11.28 -0.82 5.86
N LEU A 25 11.06 -2.11 6.12
CA LEU A 25 9.73 -2.66 6.37
C LEU A 25 9.58 -2.88 7.87
N ASP A 26 8.76 -2.05 8.49
CA ASP A 26 8.47 -2.02 9.92
C ASP A 26 6.96 -2.01 10.20
N MET A 27 6.52 -1.52 11.35
CA MET A 27 5.10 -1.47 11.72
C MET A 27 4.34 -0.31 11.09
N ALA A 28 4.95 0.52 10.27
CA ALA A 28 4.35 1.66 9.57
C ALA A 28 3.47 2.52 10.52
N GLU A 29 4.08 2.98 11.62
CA GLU A 29 3.38 3.66 12.73
C GLU A 29 2.65 4.95 12.28
N ASP A 30 3.14 5.62 11.23
CA ASP A 30 2.58 6.85 10.70
C ASP A 30 1.57 6.62 9.55
N SER A 31 1.20 5.37 9.28
CA SER A 31 0.28 5.05 8.19
C SER A 31 -1.17 5.28 8.55
N VAL A 32 -1.99 5.50 7.52
CA VAL A 32 -3.46 5.51 7.62
C VAL A 32 -3.94 4.06 7.59
N ASP A 33 -4.51 3.62 8.71
CA ASP A 33 -4.88 2.23 8.94
C ASP A 33 -6.32 2.04 9.44
N ASP A 34 -7.20 3.03 9.22
CA ASP A 34 -8.60 2.95 9.66
C ASP A 34 -9.32 1.78 8.97
N GLN A 35 -9.84 0.85 9.76
CA GLN A 35 -10.64 -0.28 9.26
C GLN A 35 -12.14 -0.05 9.39
N PHE A 36 -12.57 1.08 10.01
CA PHE A 36 -13.96 1.50 10.17
C PHE A 36 -14.82 0.47 10.90
N ASP A 37 -14.21 -0.27 11.82
CA ASP A 37 -14.91 -1.27 12.62
C ASP A 37 -15.76 -0.59 13.68
N GLY A 38 -17.07 -0.84 13.63
CA GLY A 38 -18.07 -0.24 14.51
C GLY A 38 -18.61 1.14 14.10
N CYS A 39 -18.12 1.76 13.01
CA CYS A 39 -18.57 3.09 12.57
C CYS A 39 -18.82 3.20 11.05
N SER A 40 -18.95 2.08 10.37
CA SER A 40 -19.07 2.07 8.89
C SER A 40 -20.26 2.85 8.36
N ALA A 41 -21.39 2.89 9.08
CA ALA A 41 -22.57 3.62 8.62
C ALA A 41 -22.36 5.13 8.70
N GLU A 42 -21.86 5.63 9.83
CA GLU A 42 -21.59 7.05 10.06
C GLU A 42 -20.49 7.56 9.14
N MET A 43 -19.38 6.79 9.02
CA MET A 43 -18.31 7.16 8.10
C MET A 43 -18.77 7.15 6.65
N GLY A 44 -19.59 6.16 6.25
CA GLY A 44 -20.18 6.09 4.91
C GLY A 44 -21.02 7.32 4.58
N LYS A 45 -21.82 7.82 5.52
CA LYS A 45 -22.58 9.06 5.37
C LYS A 45 -21.65 10.25 5.18
N LEU A 46 -20.64 10.43 6.04
CA LEU A 46 -19.65 11.52 5.92
C LEU A 46 -18.93 11.50 4.57
N VAL A 47 -18.56 10.31 4.10
CA VAL A 47 -17.87 10.14 2.83
C VAL A 47 -18.75 10.57 1.66
N LEU A 48 -20.02 10.17 1.64
CA LEU A 48 -20.95 10.50 0.56
C LEU A 48 -21.36 11.98 0.58
N ASP A 49 -21.63 12.52 1.77
CA ASP A 49 -22.12 13.89 1.91
C ASP A 49 -21.02 14.94 1.70
N THR A 50 -19.74 14.60 1.98
CA THR A 50 -18.65 15.58 2.03
C THR A 50 -17.43 15.14 1.21
N TYR A 51 -16.73 14.08 1.63
CA TYR A 51 -15.37 13.83 1.16
C TYR A 51 -15.28 13.42 -0.31
N LEU A 52 -16.21 12.64 -0.82
CA LEU A 52 -16.18 12.16 -2.22
C LEU A 52 -16.21 13.34 -3.21
N LYS A 53 -17.08 14.31 -2.98
CA LYS A 53 -17.20 15.49 -3.83
C LYS A 53 -15.95 16.38 -3.74
N GLU A 54 -15.44 16.59 -2.53
CA GLU A 54 -14.22 17.38 -2.33
C GLU A 54 -13.00 16.74 -3.00
N GLU A 55 -12.84 15.42 -2.88
CA GLU A 55 -11.73 14.67 -3.45
C GLU A 55 -11.79 14.64 -4.98
N PHE A 56 -12.98 14.58 -5.58
CA PHE A 56 -13.16 14.70 -7.04
C PHE A 56 -12.74 16.07 -7.55
N ASN A 57 -13.03 17.13 -6.80
CA ASN A 57 -12.61 18.49 -7.16
C ASN A 57 -11.09 18.67 -7.06
N LYS A 58 -10.43 17.97 -6.13
CA LYS A 58 -8.98 18.02 -5.94
C LYS A 58 -8.21 17.15 -6.92
N SER A 59 -8.81 16.03 -7.40
CA SER A 59 -8.14 15.05 -8.25
C SER A 59 -8.97 14.69 -9.48
N ARG A 60 -8.64 15.30 -10.63
CA ARG A 60 -9.27 15.00 -11.92
C ARG A 60 -9.10 13.50 -12.30
N ASN A 61 -7.94 12.93 -12.05
CA ASN A 61 -7.70 11.51 -12.36
C ASN A 61 -8.62 10.61 -11.53
N TYR A 62 -8.86 10.95 -10.27
CA TYR A 62 -9.77 10.20 -9.42
C TYR A 62 -11.21 10.30 -9.94
N SER A 63 -11.70 11.50 -10.25
CA SER A 63 -13.06 11.67 -10.77
C SER A 63 -13.28 10.94 -12.09
N ILE A 64 -12.31 10.98 -13.02
CA ILE A 64 -12.39 10.24 -14.29
C ILE A 64 -12.42 8.72 -14.03
N ALA A 65 -11.47 8.20 -13.24
CA ALA A 65 -11.42 6.77 -12.94
C ALA A 65 -12.71 6.26 -12.29
N TRP A 66 -13.28 7.06 -11.37
CA TRP A 66 -14.54 6.74 -10.72
C TRP A 66 -15.72 6.70 -11.69
N LEU A 67 -15.83 7.71 -12.57
CA LEU A 67 -16.88 7.76 -13.59
C LEU A 67 -16.79 6.59 -14.58
N GLU A 68 -15.59 6.20 -14.98
CA GLU A 68 -15.38 5.02 -15.83
C GLU A 68 -15.83 3.74 -15.12
N ALA A 69 -15.37 3.53 -13.89
CA ALA A 69 -15.70 2.36 -13.09
C ALA A 69 -17.20 2.26 -12.75
N SER A 70 -17.88 3.40 -12.52
CA SER A 70 -19.32 3.45 -12.20
C SER A 70 -20.24 3.06 -13.36
N LYS A 71 -19.73 3.06 -14.59
CA LYS A 71 -20.44 2.50 -15.75
C LYS A 71 -20.50 0.97 -15.71
N ILE A 72 -19.50 0.34 -15.08
CA ILE A 72 -19.34 -1.12 -15.01
C ILE A 72 -19.97 -1.66 -13.72
N TYR A 73 -19.68 -1.01 -12.59
CA TYR A 73 -20.12 -1.45 -11.25
C TYR A 73 -21.11 -0.47 -10.64
N LYS A 74 -22.00 -0.98 -9.77
CA LYS A 74 -22.96 -0.16 -8.99
C LYS A 74 -22.58 -0.07 -7.53
N GLU A 75 -21.79 -1.02 -7.05
CA GLU A 75 -21.36 -1.07 -5.67
C GLU A 75 -20.08 -0.25 -5.47
N LEU A 76 -20.11 0.68 -4.52
CA LEU A 76 -19.04 1.67 -4.30
C LEU A 76 -17.68 1.02 -3.97
N GLY A 77 -17.69 -0.10 -3.23
CA GLY A 77 -16.47 -0.85 -2.95
C GLY A 77 -15.84 -1.47 -4.19
N LEU A 78 -16.65 -1.98 -5.12
CA LEU A 78 -16.18 -2.55 -6.40
C LEU A 78 -15.68 -1.46 -7.35
N ILE A 79 -16.35 -0.30 -7.36
CA ILE A 79 -15.88 0.89 -8.08
C ILE A 79 -14.50 1.29 -7.57
N ALA A 80 -14.33 1.38 -6.24
CA ALA A 80 -13.06 1.74 -5.61
C ALA A 80 -11.91 0.78 -5.96
N ILE A 81 -12.19 -0.54 -5.99
CA ILE A 81 -11.21 -1.56 -6.42
C ILE A 81 -10.79 -1.33 -7.87
N HIS A 82 -11.75 -1.11 -8.77
CA HIS A 82 -11.45 -0.85 -10.18
C HIS A 82 -10.65 0.45 -10.39
N VAL A 83 -10.97 1.50 -9.63
CA VAL A 83 -10.21 2.77 -9.59
C VAL A 83 -8.78 2.54 -9.13
N TYR A 84 -8.61 1.78 -8.05
CA TYR A 84 -7.29 1.49 -7.47
C TYR A 84 -6.40 0.73 -8.46
N THR A 85 -6.94 -0.25 -9.15
CA THR A 85 -6.18 -1.08 -10.11
C THR A 85 -5.92 -0.40 -11.45
N ASN A 86 -6.50 0.79 -11.74
CA ASN A 86 -6.28 1.51 -12.99
C ASN A 86 -4.90 2.18 -13.06
N ASN A 87 -3.93 1.46 -13.62
CA ASN A 87 -2.55 1.93 -13.78
C ASN A 87 -2.42 3.16 -14.70
N GLY A 88 -3.33 3.37 -15.64
CA GLY A 88 -3.31 4.49 -16.58
C GLY A 88 -3.49 5.86 -15.89
N LEU A 89 -4.38 5.94 -14.91
CA LEU A 89 -4.68 7.16 -14.15
C LEU A 89 -3.86 7.30 -12.86
N LYS A 90 -3.14 6.23 -12.45
CA LYS A 90 -2.16 6.20 -11.34
C LYS A 90 -2.70 6.70 -9.99
N VAL A 91 -4.01 6.63 -9.76
CA VAL A 91 -4.66 7.08 -8.51
C VAL A 91 -4.08 6.34 -7.29
N PHE A 92 -3.82 5.03 -7.44
CA PHE A 92 -3.23 4.19 -6.39
C PHE A 92 -1.88 4.71 -5.87
N ARG A 93 -1.05 5.32 -6.74
CA ARG A 93 0.28 5.84 -6.34
C ARG A 93 0.14 6.97 -5.34
N ASN A 94 -0.76 7.92 -5.63
CA ASN A 94 -1.00 9.07 -4.76
C ASN A 94 -1.64 8.62 -3.45
N LEU A 95 -2.68 7.77 -3.52
CA LEU A 95 -3.29 7.18 -2.33
C LEU A 95 -2.25 6.50 -1.43
N ASN A 96 -1.43 5.62 -1.99
CA ASN A 96 -0.46 4.84 -1.22
C ASN A 96 0.68 5.70 -0.67
N THR A 97 1.12 6.72 -1.41
CA THR A 97 2.13 7.69 -0.94
C THR A 97 1.60 8.47 0.26
N ASP A 98 0.39 9.01 0.13
CA ASP A 98 -0.24 9.79 1.20
C ASP A 98 -0.61 8.89 2.40
N ALA A 99 -0.97 7.62 2.19
CA ALA A 99 -1.34 6.72 3.27
C ALA A 99 -0.16 6.33 4.16
N ARG A 100 1.05 6.10 3.60
CA ARG A 100 2.20 5.63 4.38
C ARG A 100 2.61 6.55 5.51
N ASN A 101 2.49 7.86 5.31
CA ASN A 101 2.88 8.90 6.28
C ASN A 101 1.71 9.82 6.65
N GLY A 102 0.48 9.35 6.41
CA GLY A 102 -0.72 10.18 6.44
C GLY A 102 -1.42 10.28 7.80
N LYS A 103 -0.97 9.60 8.83
CA LYS A 103 -1.66 9.52 10.14
C LYS A 103 -1.97 10.90 10.74
N SER A 104 -1.02 11.82 10.71
CA SER A 104 -1.21 13.19 11.20
C SER A 104 -2.22 13.95 10.34
N ASN A 105 -2.12 13.86 9.01
CA ASN A 105 -3.06 14.48 8.08
C ASN A 105 -4.47 13.91 8.24
N TYR A 106 -4.57 12.59 8.46
CA TYR A 106 -5.85 11.93 8.73
C TYR A 106 -6.53 12.52 9.97
N LYS A 107 -5.80 12.62 11.08
CA LYS A 107 -6.30 13.16 12.36
C LYS A 107 -6.70 14.65 12.27
N THR A 108 -6.05 15.42 11.41
CA THR A 108 -6.26 16.87 11.29
C THR A 108 -7.16 17.26 10.12
N LEU A 109 -7.89 16.32 9.53
CA LEU A 109 -8.80 16.51 8.39
C LEU A 109 -8.10 17.04 7.12
N LYS A 110 -6.81 16.76 6.94
CA LYS A 110 -5.99 17.15 5.78
C LYS A 110 -5.64 15.98 4.85
N TYR A 111 -6.16 14.79 5.11
CA TYR A 111 -5.95 13.63 4.25
C TYR A 111 -6.78 13.76 2.97
N ASN A 112 -6.19 13.43 1.83
CA ASN A 112 -6.82 13.67 0.53
C ASN A 112 -7.67 12.51 -0.01
N TRP A 113 -7.78 11.39 0.74
CA TRP A 113 -8.29 10.12 0.22
C TRP A 113 -9.26 9.42 1.17
N TYR A 114 -10.05 10.15 1.99
CA TYR A 114 -11.01 9.54 2.93
C TYR A 114 -12.02 8.67 2.20
N SER A 115 -12.55 9.13 1.05
CA SER A 115 -13.58 8.39 0.32
C SER A 115 -13.01 7.13 -0.33
N LEU A 116 -11.89 7.25 -1.06
CA LEU A 116 -11.28 6.11 -1.72
C LEU A 116 -10.75 5.09 -0.70
N HIS A 117 -10.12 5.54 0.37
CA HIS A 117 -9.65 4.68 1.46
C HIS A 117 -10.82 3.91 2.10
N PHE A 118 -11.92 4.60 2.41
CA PHE A 118 -13.12 4.00 2.99
C PHE A 118 -13.73 2.94 2.08
N PHE A 119 -14.06 3.30 0.83
CA PHE A 119 -14.72 2.37 -0.08
C PHE A 119 -13.84 1.18 -0.44
N LEU A 120 -12.54 1.41 -0.62
CA LEU A 120 -11.58 0.33 -0.89
C LEU A 120 -11.50 -0.64 0.31
N THR A 121 -11.38 -0.12 1.54
CA THR A 121 -11.39 -0.92 2.76
C THR A 121 -12.68 -1.74 2.87
N LYS A 122 -13.84 -1.13 2.67
CA LYS A 122 -15.13 -1.83 2.75
C LYS A 122 -15.32 -2.86 1.64
N GLY A 123 -14.84 -2.54 0.42
CA GLY A 123 -14.84 -3.48 -0.69
C GLY A 123 -14.01 -4.74 -0.38
N LEU A 124 -12.79 -4.57 0.14
CA LEU A 124 -11.93 -5.69 0.52
C LEU A 124 -12.55 -6.52 1.67
N GLN A 125 -13.07 -5.86 2.71
CA GLN A 125 -13.73 -6.56 3.82
C GLN A 125 -14.91 -7.42 3.35
N LYS A 126 -15.69 -6.94 2.38
CA LYS A 126 -16.81 -7.68 1.81
C LYS A 126 -16.37 -8.87 0.94
N LEU A 127 -15.25 -8.72 0.20
CA LEU A 127 -14.73 -9.75 -0.69
C LEU A 127 -13.79 -10.74 0.01
N LYS A 128 -13.44 -10.48 1.27
CA LYS A 128 -12.56 -11.35 2.05
C LYS A 128 -13.14 -12.77 2.12
N GLY A 129 -12.41 -13.75 1.57
CA GLY A 129 -12.84 -15.14 1.44
C GLY A 129 -11.97 -16.16 2.18
N GLY A 130 -11.15 -15.75 3.14
CA GLY A 130 -10.18 -16.61 3.84
C GLY A 130 -8.75 -16.14 3.64
N CYS A 131 -7.79 -17.03 3.92
CA CYS A 131 -6.37 -16.72 3.74
C CYS A 131 -5.88 -17.14 2.34
N HIS A 132 -4.90 -16.41 1.83
CA HIS A 132 -4.30 -16.64 0.52
C HIS A 132 -2.77 -16.69 0.61
N ASN A 133 -2.14 -17.58 -0.16
CA ASN A 133 -0.71 -17.56 -0.39
C ASN A 133 -0.44 -16.75 -1.65
N THR A 134 0.29 -15.67 -1.53
CA THR A 134 0.48 -14.70 -2.61
C THR A 134 1.95 -14.30 -2.75
N TYR A 135 2.27 -13.67 -3.87
CA TYR A 135 3.61 -13.25 -4.24
C TYR A 135 3.63 -11.76 -4.60
N ARG A 136 4.74 -11.10 -4.27
CA ARG A 136 4.98 -9.70 -4.66
C ARG A 136 6.46 -9.50 -4.95
N GLY A 137 6.80 -8.78 -6.02
CA GLY A 137 8.16 -8.39 -6.39
C GLY A 137 8.38 -6.88 -6.29
N THR A 138 9.63 -6.48 -6.08
CA THR A 138 10.05 -5.07 -6.15
C THR A 138 11.50 -4.96 -6.62
N THR A 139 11.82 -3.81 -7.22
CA THR A 139 13.19 -3.42 -7.60
C THR A 139 13.99 -2.80 -6.45
N MET A 140 13.38 -2.64 -5.28
CA MET A 140 14.03 -2.04 -4.10
C MET A 140 14.64 -3.11 -3.20
N ASP A 141 15.75 -2.76 -2.55
CA ASP A 141 16.23 -3.50 -1.38
C ASP A 141 15.29 -3.24 -0.21
N VAL A 142 14.81 -4.29 0.45
CA VAL A 142 13.96 -4.17 1.62
C VAL A 142 14.68 -4.71 2.84
N ASN A 143 14.83 -3.85 3.84
CA ASN A 143 15.42 -4.20 5.13
C ASN A 143 14.33 -4.63 6.09
N VAL A 144 14.49 -5.81 6.66
CA VAL A 144 13.57 -6.36 7.67
C VAL A 144 14.32 -7.35 8.57
N VAL A 145 13.80 -7.59 9.76
CA VAL A 145 14.39 -8.53 10.74
C VAL A 145 13.47 -9.74 10.93
N LYS A 146 14.03 -10.94 10.81
CA LYS A 146 13.31 -12.20 11.06
C LYS A 146 12.72 -12.21 12.47
N GLY A 147 11.48 -12.69 12.58
CA GLY A 147 10.72 -12.76 13.83
C GLY A 147 9.99 -11.46 14.23
N ARG A 148 10.29 -10.32 13.59
CA ARG A 148 9.57 -9.06 13.84
C ARG A 148 8.19 -9.06 13.21
N GLU A 149 7.28 -8.25 13.78
CA GLU A 149 6.02 -7.88 13.13
C GLU A 149 6.24 -6.66 12.25
N VAL A 150 5.54 -6.65 11.10
CA VAL A 150 5.61 -5.58 10.09
C VAL A 150 4.23 -5.31 9.49
N ARG A 151 4.04 -4.14 8.89
CA ARG A 151 2.90 -3.78 8.04
C ARG A 151 3.39 -3.08 6.77
N PHE A 152 2.64 -3.19 5.68
CA PHE A 152 2.99 -2.46 4.45
C PHE A 152 2.68 -0.96 4.53
N GLY A 153 1.79 -0.54 5.42
CA GLY A 153 1.42 0.88 5.64
C GLY A 153 0.63 1.52 4.50
N SER A 154 0.25 0.75 3.49
CA SER A 154 -0.64 1.16 2.40
C SER A 154 -1.33 -0.07 1.82
N PHE A 155 -2.35 0.12 0.98
CA PHE A 155 -2.90 -0.99 0.20
C PHE A 155 -1.79 -1.60 -0.65
N THR A 156 -1.72 -2.92 -0.66
CA THR A 156 -0.58 -3.64 -1.26
C THR A 156 -1.06 -4.74 -2.17
N SER A 157 -0.76 -4.59 -3.45
CA SER A 157 -1.03 -5.59 -4.48
C SER A 157 -0.07 -6.78 -4.36
N SER A 158 -0.62 -7.97 -4.45
CA SER A 158 0.10 -9.23 -4.56
C SER A 158 -0.64 -10.14 -5.55
N SER A 159 -0.02 -11.18 -6.04
CA SER A 159 -0.64 -12.11 -7.00
C SER A 159 -0.69 -13.53 -6.46
N LEU A 160 -1.72 -14.28 -6.86
CA LEU A 160 -1.77 -15.74 -6.65
C LEU A 160 -0.81 -16.47 -7.60
N ASP A 161 -0.36 -15.81 -8.67
CA ASP A 161 0.57 -16.37 -9.64
C ASP A 161 1.97 -15.76 -9.49
N LYS A 162 2.92 -16.59 -9.11
CA LYS A 162 4.32 -16.19 -8.97
C LYS A 162 4.92 -15.68 -10.28
N LYS A 163 4.53 -16.26 -11.42
CA LYS A 163 5.03 -15.87 -12.74
C LYS A 163 4.58 -14.47 -13.14
N ALA A 164 3.36 -14.06 -12.77
CA ALA A 164 2.88 -12.72 -13.01
C ALA A 164 3.73 -11.64 -12.31
N ILE A 165 4.50 -12.01 -11.28
CA ILE A 165 5.31 -11.09 -10.49
C ILE A 165 6.71 -10.87 -11.07
N GLU A 166 7.19 -11.71 -11.95
CA GLU A 166 8.55 -11.61 -12.53
C GLU A 166 8.79 -10.26 -13.24
N ALA A 167 7.75 -9.67 -13.84
CA ALA A 167 7.80 -8.35 -14.48
C ALA A 167 7.95 -7.17 -13.50
N TYR A 168 7.65 -7.36 -12.21
CA TYR A 168 7.65 -6.28 -11.20
C TYR A 168 8.98 -6.12 -10.46
N GLY A 169 10.00 -6.88 -10.84
CA GLY A 169 11.36 -6.78 -10.32
C GLY A 169 11.77 -7.96 -9.45
N GLY A 170 13.07 -8.24 -9.44
CA GLY A 170 13.67 -9.40 -8.78
C GLY A 170 14.65 -9.06 -7.67
N LYS A 171 14.68 -7.82 -7.17
CA LYS A 171 15.60 -7.42 -6.10
C LYS A 171 15.15 -7.99 -4.75
N THR A 172 13.94 -7.62 -4.32
CA THR A 172 13.30 -8.22 -3.15
C THR A 172 11.93 -8.75 -3.54
N CYS A 173 11.64 -9.98 -3.15
CA CYS A 173 10.37 -10.62 -3.35
C CYS A 173 9.79 -11.12 -2.03
N PHE A 174 8.47 -11.14 -1.99
CA PHE A 174 7.71 -11.59 -0.84
C PHE A 174 6.89 -12.82 -1.20
N GLU A 175 6.92 -13.80 -0.30
CA GLU A 175 5.98 -14.90 -0.21
C GLU A 175 5.08 -14.60 0.98
N ILE A 176 3.79 -14.31 0.72
CA ILE A 176 2.89 -13.71 1.71
C ILE A 176 1.73 -14.65 1.97
N HIS A 177 1.57 -15.10 3.21
CA HIS A 177 0.32 -15.69 3.68
C HIS A 177 -0.54 -14.60 4.32
N THR A 178 -1.51 -14.07 3.55
CA THR A 178 -2.42 -13.00 3.99
C THR A 178 -3.79 -13.54 4.35
N CYS A 179 -4.40 -13.05 5.43
CA CYS A 179 -5.73 -13.42 5.89
C CYS A 179 -6.72 -12.25 5.90
N GLU A 180 -6.27 -11.01 5.67
CA GLU A 180 -7.12 -9.83 5.48
C GLU A 180 -7.17 -9.37 4.02
N GLY A 181 -6.29 -9.90 3.16
CA GLY A 181 -6.30 -9.66 1.73
C GLY A 181 -7.54 -10.25 1.05
N ALA A 182 -8.01 -9.59 -0.01
CA ALA A 182 -9.12 -10.06 -0.82
C ALA A 182 -8.69 -10.34 -2.26
N HIS A 183 -9.15 -11.46 -2.83
CA HIS A 183 -8.95 -11.80 -4.24
C HIS A 183 -9.88 -10.95 -5.10
N ILE A 184 -9.29 -10.04 -5.88
CA ILE A 184 -10.01 -8.99 -6.61
C ILE A 184 -10.00 -9.16 -8.14
N GLU A 185 -9.53 -10.30 -8.66
CA GLU A 185 -9.39 -10.62 -10.09
C GLU A 185 -10.60 -10.18 -10.93
N LYS A 186 -11.83 -10.49 -10.48
CA LYS A 186 -13.08 -10.17 -11.20
C LYS A 186 -13.39 -8.67 -11.30
N TYR A 187 -12.75 -7.85 -10.48
CA TYR A 187 -13.03 -6.41 -10.32
C TYR A 187 -11.84 -5.55 -10.71
N SER A 188 -10.65 -6.17 -10.84
CA SER A 188 -9.42 -5.52 -11.29
C SER A 188 -9.54 -5.05 -12.74
N LYS A 189 -8.79 -4.00 -13.07
CA LYS A 189 -8.55 -3.57 -14.46
C LYS A 189 -7.70 -4.58 -15.23
N TYR A 190 -6.94 -5.43 -14.51
CA TYR A 190 -5.99 -6.42 -15.04
C TYR A 190 -6.26 -7.79 -14.41
N PRO A 191 -7.31 -8.50 -14.84
CA PRO A 191 -7.69 -9.80 -14.26
C PRO A 191 -6.59 -10.87 -14.41
N GLU A 192 -5.74 -10.76 -15.44
CA GLU A 192 -4.61 -11.66 -15.67
C GLU A 192 -3.56 -11.65 -14.55
N GLU A 193 -3.50 -10.58 -13.76
CA GLU A 193 -2.59 -10.50 -12.61
C GLU A 193 -3.04 -11.36 -11.42
N ARG A 194 -4.27 -11.90 -11.43
CA ARG A 194 -4.85 -12.71 -10.34
C ARG A 194 -4.61 -12.09 -8.98
N GLU A 195 -4.90 -10.78 -8.90
CA GLU A 195 -4.51 -9.93 -7.79
C GLU A 195 -5.25 -10.26 -6.49
N VAL A 196 -4.49 -10.28 -5.40
CA VAL A 196 -4.97 -10.21 -4.03
C VAL A 196 -4.50 -8.88 -3.45
N LEU A 197 -5.45 -8.03 -3.05
CA LEU A 197 -5.16 -6.73 -2.49
C LEU A 197 -5.20 -6.78 -0.96
N ILE A 198 -4.08 -6.44 -0.34
CA ILE A 198 -3.85 -6.48 1.11
C ILE A 198 -4.12 -5.11 1.71
N PRO A 199 -4.96 -4.99 2.77
CA PRO A 199 -5.23 -3.72 3.42
C PRO A 199 -4.08 -3.25 4.34
N PRO A 200 -3.95 -1.93 4.60
CA PRO A 200 -2.84 -1.36 5.40
C PRO A 200 -2.82 -1.79 6.86
N TYR A 201 -3.94 -2.25 7.42
CA TYR A 201 -4.07 -2.64 8.81
C TYR A 201 -3.65 -4.09 9.09
N GLU A 202 -3.38 -4.92 8.06
CA GLU A 202 -2.92 -6.29 8.30
C GLU A 202 -1.46 -6.31 8.77
N LYS A 203 -1.23 -7.07 9.86
CA LYS A 203 0.11 -7.33 10.41
C LYS A 203 0.65 -8.65 9.89
N PHE A 204 1.96 -8.69 9.72
CA PHE A 204 2.66 -9.89 9.32
C PHE A 204 3.85 -10.16 10.24
N LYS A 205 4.07 -11.43 10.55
CA LYS A 205 5.31 -11.89 11.17
C LYS A 205 6.30 -12.31 10.09
N VAL A 206 7.50 -11.78 10.13
CA VAL A 206 8.60 -12.20 9.25
C VAL A 206 9.07 -13.59 9.65
N LYS A 207 8.73 -14.59 8.84
CA LYS A 207 9.04 -15.99 9.12
C LYS A 207 10.43 -16.39 8.67
N ASP A 208 10.83 -15.93 7.49
CA ASP A 208 12.13 -16.25 6.93
C ASP A 208 12.64 -15.16 5.97
N ILE A 209 13.97 -15.12 5.80
CA ILE A 209 14.66 -14.24 4.86
C ILE A 209 15.74 -15.07 4.18
N LYS A 210 15.57 -15.32 2.88
CA LYS A 210 16.53 -16.03 2.05
C LYS A 210 17.24 -15.07 1.12
N LYS A 211 18.55 -15.11 1.06
CA LYS A 211 19.37 -14.36 0.11
C LYS A 211 19.96 -15.30 -0.91
N ARG A 212 19.93 -14.89 -2.18
CA ARG A 212 20.50 -15.70 -3.27
C ARG A 212 22.00 -15.83 -3.05
N LYS A 213 22.45 -17.06 -2.81
CA LYS A 213 23.88 -17.44 -2.85
C LYS A 213 24.24 -18.01 -4.23
N ASP A 214 23.26 -18.70 -4.84
CA ASP A 214 23.34 -19.33 -6.16
C ASP A 214 22.08 -18.99 -6.98
N LYS A 215 21.96 -19.45 -8.22
CA LYS A 215 20.83 -19.10 -9.12
C LYS A 215 19.48 -19.72 -8.77
N GLU A 216 19.33 -20.42 -7.65
CA GLU A 216 18.12 -21.18 -7.30
C GLU A 216 16.93 -20.33 -6.82
N LEU A 217 17.16 -19.14 -6.25
CA LEU A 217 16.08 -18.27 -5.81
C LEU A 217 15.55 -17.41 -6.97
N TRP A 218 14.23 -17.25 -7.02
CA TRP A 218 13.55 -16.45 -8.04
C TRP A 218 13.80 -14.94 -7.92
N CYS A 219 14.32 -14.48 -6.74
CA CYS A 219 14.73 -13.10 -6.49
C CYS A 219 16.07 -13.08 -5.75
N GLU A 220 16.74 -11.93 -5.68
CA GLU A 220 17.99 -11.79 -4.91
C GLU A 220 17.73 -11.98 -3.41
N THR A 221 16.63 -11.42 -2.91
CA THR A 221 16.16 -11.64 -1.53
C THR A 221 14.70 -12.10 -1.57
N VAL A 222 14.37 -13.16 -0.84
CA VAL A 222 12.99 -13.64 -0.65
C VAL A 222 12.63 -13.55 0.82
N ILE A 223 11.57 -12.80 1.13
CA ILE A 223 11.05 -12.60 2.48
C ILE A 223 9.72 -13.32 2.61
N SER A 224 9.62 -14.23 3.58
CA SER A 224 8.38 -14.95 3.87
C SER A 224 7.63 -14.26 5.01
N LEU A 225 6.39 -13.87 4.74
CA LEU A 225 5.49 -13.17 5.65
C LEU A 225 4.26 -14.02 5.96
N GLU A 226 3.88 -14.08 7.23
CA GLU A 226 2.68 -14.77 7.69
C GLU A 226 1.78 -13.80 8.45
N SER A 227 0.49 -13.75 8.09
CA SER A 227 -0.51 -12.93 8.77
C SER A 227 -0.47 -13.17 10.28
N SER A 228 -0.40 -12.11 11.06
CA SER A 228 -0.39 -12.13 12.53
C SER A 228 -1.54 -11.30 13.13
N GLY A 229 -2.58 -11.07 12.32
CA GLY A 229 -3.76 -10.33 12.73
C GLY A 229 -3.79 -8.89 12.24
N LYS A 230 -4.52 -8.04 12.95
CA LYS A 230 -4.79 -6.65 12.56
C LYS A 230 -4.26 -5.67 13.59
N ARG A 231 -3.94 -4.45 13.13
CA ARG A 231 -3.73 -3.27 13.95
C ARG A 231 -4.29 -2.05 13.23
N SER A 232 -5.11 -1.27 13.91
CA SER A 232 -5.69 -0.03 13.39
C SER A 232 -5.69 1.01 14.51
N ASP A 233 -4.72 1.91 14.46
CA ASP A 233 -4.57 2.99 15.44
C ASP A 233 -5.59 4.12 15.19
N LEU A 234 -6.11 4.19 13.97
CA LEU A 234 -7.06 5.22 13.53
C LEU A 234 -8.50 4.73 13.51
N ASN A 235 -8.79 3.52 14.00
CA ASN A 235 -10.11 2.94 13.89
C ASN A 235 -11.22 3.90 14.33
N CYS A 236 -12.07 4.31 13.40
CA CYS A 236 -13.19 5.25 13.62
C CYS A 236 -12.78 6.65 14.12
N HIS A 237 -11.54 7.06 13.93
CA HIS A 237 -11.03 8.32 14.50
C HIS A 237 -11.86 9.53 14.09
N ILE A 238 -12.21 9.67 12.81
CA ILE A 238 -12.96 10.82 12.30
C ILE A 238 -14.37 10.89 12.85
N VAL A 239 -15.03 9.75 12.93
CA VAL A 239 -16.41 9.69 13.49
C VAL A 239 -16.41 10.05 14.97
N LYS A 240 -15.45 9.52 15.75
CA LYS A 240 -15.30 9.85 17.17
C LYS A 240 -15.04 11.34 17.37
N MET A 241 -14.09 11.90 16.63
CA MET A 241 -13.74 13.32 16.71
C MET A 241 -14.94 14.24 16.40
N LYS A 242 -15.78 13.90 15.41
CA LYS A 242 -16.98 14.69 15.09
C LYS A 242 -18.03 14.60 16.20
N LYS A 243 -18.28 13.42 16.76
CA LYS A 243 -19.20 13.27 17.91
C LYS A 243 -18.75 14.12 19.12
N ASP A 244 -17.47 14.07 19.47
CA ASP A 244 -16.89 14.86 20.56
C ASP A 244 -17.04 16.37 20.33
N SER A 245 -17.00 16.83 19.06
CA SER A 245 -17.18 18.23 18.69
C SER A 245 -18.64 18.68 18.77
N GLU A 246 -19.57 17.83 18.38
CA GLU A 246 -21.02 18.08 18.47
C GLU A 246 -21.50 18.14 19.93
N GLU A 247 -21.02 17.23 20.78
CA GLU A 247 -21.33 17.25 22.22
C GLU A 247 -20.84 18.52 22.91
N LYS A 248 -19.63 19.01 22.56
CA LYS A 248 -19.09 20.27 23.11
C LYS A 248 -19.83 21.52 22.64
N ALA A 249 -20.45 21.48 21.46
CA ALA A 249 -21.20 22.61 20.92
C ALA A 249 -22.64 22.70 21.50
N THR A 250 -23.10 21.66 22.18
CA THR A 250 -24.44 21.59 22.80
C THR A 250 -24.41 21.87 24.32
N LEU A 251 -23.25 22.06 24.91
CA LEU A 251 -23.00 22.47 26.30
C LEU A 251 -22.72 23.97 26.40
#